data_626675d9e29379206b911196f0a1b57e
#
_entry.id   626675d9e29379206b911196f0a1b57e
#
_cell.length_a   1.000
_cell.length_b   1.000
_cell.length_c   1.000
_cell.angle_alpha   90.00
_cell.angle_beta   90.00
_cell.angle_gamma   90.00
#
_symmetry.space_group_name_H-M   'P 1'
#
loop_
_entity.id
_entity.type
_entity.pdbx_description
1 polymer ?
#
loop_
_entity_poly.entity_id
_entity_poly.type
_entity_poly.pdbx_seq_one_letter_code
_entity_poly.pdbx_strand_id
1 'polypeptide(L)'
;MEDLTQALVQENQEVHVLTIGQAGEEQLHSRRQKGVFVHRVEAYPIHTPDFLTWVLQLNIRFLEEAMRLFSTAGPFHLIHAHDWLVAFAGRALKHAYRIPLVATIHATEAGRNRGIHNDLQRYIHSVEWWLTYEAWKVIVCSQHMREEVQGLFQVPPDKITVIPNGVVVSKFSSVQVDPGLRQRYALPYEKIIFFVGRLVVEKGVQVLLEAMPKVLEACPEAKLVVAGQGPMEGELKGRAWELGIAHKVAFTGYIDDRTRNQLYRVADVAVFPSLYEPFGIVALEAMASGVPVVVSETGGLKEIVTHQVNGLRAFPGNPNSLADNIIAILRDKALASALRKAASRLVKEVYDWRQIARRTLELYHSVYEEYRRTPWSERSSVIHRFRRYASALVGYNEGKASFKETPEGDLMGGRYDLVGYRAALVNQKRGREGLI
;
A
#
# COMPACT_ATOMS: atom_id res chain seq x y z
N MET A 1 1.29 7.43 2.86
CA MET A 1 0.61 8.55 2.17
C MET A 1 0.96 9.88 2.80
N GLU A 2 0.75 10.06 4.12
CA GLU A 2 1.02 11.34 4.80
C GLU A 2 2.41 11.92 4.51
N ASP A 3 3.46 11.10 4.64
CA ASP A 3 4.84 11.58 4.43
C ASP A 3 5.14 11.97 2.97
N LEU A 4 4.60 11.22 1.99
CA LEU A 4 4.72 11.56 0.57
C LEU A 4 4.05 12.89 0.26
N THR A 5 2.81 13.09 0.73
CA THR A 5 2.05 14.31 0.45
C THR A 5 2.67 15.54 1.10
N GLN A 6 3.21 15.42 2.33
CA GLN A 6 3.97 16.47 2.98
C GLN A 6 5.27 16.82 2.21
N ALA A 7 5.98 15.79 1.70
CA ALA A 7 7.18 16.00 0.92
C ALA A 7 6.89 16.67 -0.45
N LEU A 8 5.76 16.33 -1.10
CA LEU A 8 5.31 17.02 -2.32
C LEU A 8 4.97 18.50 -2.07
N VAL A 9 4.35 18.82 -0.94
CA VAL A 9 4.09 20.22 -0.54
C VAL A 9 5.40 20.97 -0.32
N GLN A 10 6.43 20.33 0.24
CA GLN A 10 7.76 20.94 0.38
C GLN A 10 8.44 21.24 -0.98
N GLU A 11 8.06 20.51 -2.02
CA GLU A 11 8.45 20.78 -3.42
C GLU A 11 7.45 21.71 -4.14
N ASN A 12 6.73 22.57 -3.38
CA ASN A 12 5.78 23.59 -3.85
C ASN A 12 4.57 23.06 -4.64
N GLN A 13 4.12 21.85 -4.34
CA GLN A 13 2.89 21.32 -4.93
C GLN A 13 1.69 21.59 -4.02
N GLU A 14 0.56 21.95 -4.62
CA GLU A 14 -0.72 21.95 -3.92
C GLU A 14 -1.30 20.53 -3.95
N VAL A 15 -1.55 19.98 -2.78
CA VAL A 15 -1.96 18.58 -2.63
C VAL A 15 -3.27 18.49 -1.84
N HIS A 16 -4.28 17.90 -2.49
CA HIS A 16 -5.56 17.56 -1.90
C HIS A 16 -5.68 16.05 -1.74
N VAL A 17 -5.92 15.57 -0.53
CA VAL A 17 -6.06 14.16 -0.20
C VAL A 17 -7.50 13.87 0.16
N LEU A 18 -8.15 12.99 -0.58
CA LEU A 18 -9.44 12.41 -0.17
C LEU A 18 -9.16 11.11 0.59
N THR A 19 -9.72 10.99 1.79
CA THR A 19 -9.53 9.84 2.66
C THR A 19 -10.78 9.55 3.48
N ILE A 20 -10.82 8.36 4.08
CA ILE A 20 -11.90 7.96 4.97
C ILE A 20 -11.75 8.68 6.31
N GLY A 21 -12.84 9.23 6.85
CA GLY A 21 -12.95 9.72 8.22
C GLY A 21 -13.12 8.57 9.21
N GLN A 22 -12.69 8.76 10.45
CA GLN A 22 -13.04 7.83 11.53
C GLN A 22 -14.33 8.28 12.18
N ALA A 23 -15.21 7.32 12.49
CA ALA A 23 -16.48 7.59 13.17
C ALA A 23 -16.22 8.31 14.52
N GLY A 24 -16.85 9.47 14.74
CA GLY A 24 -16.70 10.27 15.95
C GLY A 24 -15.64 11.38 15.89
N GLU A 25 -14.92 11.57 14.80
CA GLU A 25 -14.15 12.79 14.58
C GLU A 25 -15.11 13.93 14.23
N GLU A 26 -15.31 14.89 15.14
CA GLU A 26 -16.21 16.07 14.97
C GLU A 26 -15.87 17.00 13.80
N GLN A 27 -14.87 16.70 12.98
CA GLN A 27 -14.41 17.53 11.86
C GLN A 27 -14.36 16.75 10.54
N LEU A 28 -15.53 16.49 9.98
CA LEU A 28 -15.73 16.05 8.58
C LEU A 28 -15.32 17.08 7.51
N HIS A 29 -14.59 18.13 7.89
CA HIS A 29 -14.27 19.23 6.99
C HIS A 29 -12.80 19.23 6.57
N SER A 30 -12.56 19.75 5.38
CA SER A 30 -11.23 19.99 4.83
C SER A 30 -10.34 20.69 5.85
N ARG A 31 -9.27 20.04 6.26
CA ARG A 31 -8.30 20.62 7.18
C ARG A 31 -6.93 20.68 6.51
N ARG A 32 -6.31 21.85 6.57
CA ARG A 32 -4.90 21.99 6.15
C ARG A 32 -4.00 21.42 7.23
N GLN A 33 -3.37 20.29 6.95
CA GLN A 33 -2.40 19.64 7.84
C GLN A 33 -1.02 19.71 7.23
N LYS A 34 -0.08 20.41 7.85
CA LYS A 34 1.29 20.57 7.35
C LYS A 34 1.37 20.97 5.86
N GLY A 35 0.46 21.81 5.40
CA GLY A 35 0.41 22.28 4.02
C GLY A 35 -0.47 21.43 3.09
N VAL A 36 -0.86 20.22 3.48
CA VAL A 36 -1.74 19.32 2.72
C VAL A 36 -3.19 19.61 3.05
N PHE A 37 -4.07 19.67 2.05
CA PHE A 37 -5.52 19.75 2.24
C PHE A 37 -6.07 18.33 2.36
N VAL A 38 -6.54 17.97 3.55
CA VAL A 38 -7.07 16.63 3.82
C VAL A 38 -8.61 16.71 3.91
N HIS A 39 -9.27 16.00 3.01
CA HIS A 39 -10.74 15.91 2.92
C HIS A 39 -11.17 14.53 3.37
N ARG A 40 -11.79 14.48 4.55
CA ARG A 40 -12.31 13.23 5.11
C ARG A 40 -13.74 13.03 4.69
N VAL A 41 -14.05 11.88 4.14
CA VAL A 41 -15.40 11.46 3.80
C VAL A 41 -15.78 10.23 4.61
N GLU A 42 -17.05 10.11 4.96
CA GLU A 42 -17.63 8.92 5.56
C GLU A 42 -18.50 8.21 4.51
N ALA A 43 -18.61 6.90 4.65
CA ALA A 43 -19.61 6.15 3.90
C ALA A 43 -21.03 6.66 4.29
N TYR A 44 -21.99 6.44 3.41
CA TYR A 44 -23.37 6.79 3.74
C TYR A 44 -23.84 6.02 5.00
N PRO A 45 -24.73 6.62 5.83
CA PRO A 45 -25.30 5.95 7.00
C PRO A 45 -26.36 4.90 6.58
N ILE A 46 -26.03 4.10 5.57
CA ILE A 46 -26.87 3.05 5.00
C ILE A 46 -26.19 1.73 5.28
N HIS A 47 -26.93 0.77 5.84
CA HIS A 47 -26.40 -0.57 6.07
C HIS A 47 -25.88 -1.19 4.78
N THR A 48 -24.65 -1.70 4.81
CA THR A 48 -24.02 -2.40 3.69
C THR A 48 -24.00 -3.89 3.98
N PRO A 49 -24.50 -4.73 3.06
CA PRO A 49 -24.58 -6.17 3.27
C PRO A 49 -23.18 -6.84 3.20
N ASP A 50 -22.21 -6.18 2.57
CA ASP A 50 -20.88 -6.71 2.32
C ASP A 50 -19.85 -5.61 2.10
N PHE A 51 -18.57 -6.02 2.10
CA PHE A 51 -17.43 -5.12 1.94
C PHE A 51 -17.39 -4.43 0.56
N LEU A 52 -17.78 -5.09 -0.51
CA LEU A 52 -17.76 -4.51 -1.87
C LEU A 52 -18.78 -3.39 -2.01
N THR A 53 -19.98 -3.60 -1.47
CA THR A 53 -21.03 -2.57 -1.42
C THR A 53 -20.55 -1.35 -0.65
N TRP A 54 -19.86 -1.55 0.48
CA TRP A 54 -19.25 -0.46 1.24
C TRP A 54 -18.19 0.28 0.41
N VAL A 55 -17.30 -0.44 -0.32
CA VAL A 55 -16.30 0.18 -1.20
C VAL A 55 -16.96 1.01 -2.29
N LEU A 56 -18.06 0.53 -2.89
CA LEU A 56 -18.78 1.30 -3.92
C LEU A 56 -19.39 2.58 -3.33
N GLN A 57 -20.03 2.51 -2.16
CA GLN A 57 -20.56 3.71 -1.49
C GLN A 57 -19.43 4.71 -1.19
N LEU A 58 -18.29 4.25 -0.71
CA LEU A 58 -17.13 5.08 -0.47
C LEU A 58 -16.66 5.79 -1.74
N ASN A 59 -16.61 5.09 -2.87
CA ASN A 59 -16.24 5.69 -4.15
C ASN A 59 -17.23 6.78 -4.59
N ILE A 60 -18.54 6.60 -4.33
CA ILE A 60 -19.54 7.64 -4.58
C ILE A 60 -19.25 8.87 -3.71
N ARG A 61 -18.96 8.69 -2.43
CA ARG A 61 -18.60 9.79 -1.52
C ARG A 61 -17.32 10.51 -1.96
N PHE A 62 -16.32 9.79 -2.43
CA PHE A 62 -15.12 10.39 -3.01
C PHE A 62 -15.45 11.21 -4.27
N LEU A 63 -16.35 10.73 -5.12
CA LEU A 63 -16.79 11.47 -6.31
C LEU A 63 -17.50 12.76 -5.94
N GLU A 64 -18.45 12.74 -5.00
CA GLU A 64 -19.17 13.93 -4.54
C GLU A 64 -18.21 15.00 -4.00
N GLU A 65 -17.29 14.60 -3.11
CA GLU A 65 -16.32 15.54 -2.55
C GLU A 65 -15.34 16.05 -3.62
N ALA A 66 -14.86 15.18 -4.52
CA ALA A 66 -14.01 15.60 -5.61
C ALA A 66 -14.71 16.59 -6.55
N MET A 67 -15.98 16.35 -6.89
CA MET A 67 -16.76 17.29 -7.74
C MET A 67 -16.89 18.66 -7.07
N ARG A 68 -17.12 18.69 -5.76
CA ARG A 68 -17.12 19.94 -4.98
C ARG A 68 -15.76 20.64 -5.06
N LEU A 69 -14.66 19.89 -4.91
CA LEU A 69 -13.30 20.44 -4.98
C LEU A 69 -12.96 20.95 -6.37
N PHE A 70 -13.33 20.26 -7.43
CA PHE A 70 -13.13 20.75 -8.80
C PHE A 70 -13.84 22.06 -9.07
N SER A 71 -14.97 22.33 -8.42
CA SER A 71 -15.70 23.58 -8.55
C SER A 71 -15.17 24.71 -7.66
N THR A 72 -14.53 24.39 -6.51
CA THR A 72 -14.14 25.39 -5.50
C THR A 72 -12.64 25.66 -5.41
N ALA A 73 -11.81 24.65 -5.72
CA ALA A 73 -10.36 24.70 -5.58
C ALA A 73 -9.59 24.33 -6.86
N GLY A 74 -10.28 23.86 -7.92
CA GLY A 74 -9.63 23.49 -9.19
C GLY A 74 -9.10 24.68 -9.97
N PRO A 75 -8.36 24.46 -11.07
CA PRO A 75 -8.20 23.18 -11.75
C PRO A 75 -7.15 22.27 -11.12
N PHE A 76 -7.39 20.95 -11.12
CA PHE A 76 -6.39 19.93 -10.78
C PHE A 76 -5.71 19.41 -12.05
N HIS A 77 -4.42 19.07 -11.94
CA HIS A 77 -3.60 18.66 -13.08
C HIS A 77 -3.45 17.15 -13.22
N LEU A 78 -3.59 16.40 -12.11
CA LEU A 78 -3.37 14.98 -12.05
C LEU A 78 -4.19 14.36 -10.91
N ILE A 79 -4.66 13.13 -11.11
CA ILE A 79 -5.24 12.28 -10.09
C ILE A 79 -4.24 11.17 -9.78
N HIS A 80 -4.02 10.89 -8.49
CA HIS A 80 -3.22 9.76 -8.05
C HIS A 80 -4.07 8.82 -7.19
N ALA A 81 -4.36 7.64 -7.70
CA ALA A 81 -5.09 6.60 -6.99
C ALA A 81 -4.12 5.62 -6.31
N HIS A 82 -4.45 5.20 -5.09
CA HIS A 82 -3.66 4.24 -4.33
C HIS A 82 -4.48 2.97 -4.08
N ASP A 83 -4.07 1.88 -4.71
CA ASP A 83 -4.72 0.58 -4.73
C ASP A 83 -6.15 0.59 -5.31
N TRP A 84 -6.75 -0.58 -5.41
CA TRP A 84 -8.03 -0.83 -6.05
C TRP A 84 -9.25 -0.19 -5.38
N LEU A 85 -9.15 0.09 -4.07
CA LEU A 85 -10.26 0.62 -3.26
C LEU A 85 -10.84 1.95 -3.79
N VAL A 86 -10.06 2.71 -4.55
CA VAL A 86 -10.45 4.02 -5.10
C VAL A 86 -10.51 4.03 -6.63
N ALA A 87 -10.45 2.86 -7.26
CA ALA A 87 -10.37 2.72 -8.72
C ALA A 87 -11.57 3.32 -9.44
N PHE A 88 -12.78 3.11 -8.92
CA PHE A 88 -14.01 3.61 -9.54
C PHE A 88 -14.07 5.14 -9.54
N ALA A 89 -13.76 5.77 -8.40
CA ALA A 89 -13.70 7.22 -8.28
C ALA A 89 -12.58 7.80 -9.17
N GLY A 90 -11.37 7.23 -9.11
CA GLY A 90 -10.24 7.67 -9.91
C GLY A 90 -10.53 7.65 -11.41
N ARG A 91 -11.11 6.55 -11.90
CA ARG A 91 -11.53 6.45 -13.30
C ARG A 91 -12.62 7.44 -13.68
N ALA A 92 -13.67 7.53 -12.86
CA ALA A 92 -14.78 8.44 -13.16
C ALA A 92 -14.29 9.89 -13.25
N LEU A 93 -13.44 10.33 -12.33
CA LEU A 93 -12.83 11.66 -12.34
C LEU A 93 -11.92 11.88 -13.57
N LYS A 94 -11.07 10.89 -13.91
CA LYS A 94 -10.25 10.91 -15.12
C LYS A 94 -11.08 11.25 -16.34
N HIS A 95 -12.19 10.53 -16.55
CA HIS A 95 -13.03 10.69 -17.74
C HIS A 95 -13.91 11.94 -17.67
N ALA A 96 -14.46 12.28 -16.49
CA ALA A 96 -15.31 13.46 -16.33
C ALA A 96 -14.55 14.76 -16.56
N TYR A 97 -13.34 14.87 -16.02
CA TYR A 97 -12.54 16.09 -16.08
C TYR A 97 -11.42 16.04 -17.12
N ARG A 98 -11.23 14.92 -17.79
CA ARG A 98 -10.17 14.72 -18.78
C ARG A 98 -8.80 15.10 -18.25
N ILE A 99 -8.43 14.57 -17.09
CA ILE A 99 -7.11 14.74 -16.49
C ILE A 99 -6.43 13.37 -16.31
N PRO A 100 -5.09 13.30 -16.39
CA PRO A 100 -4.41 12.02 -16.31
C PRO A 100 -4.55 11.39 -14.93
N LEU A 101 -4.67 10.06 -14.91
CA LEU A 101 -4.71 9.24 -13.72
C LEU A 101 -3.38 8.48 -13.58
N VAL A 102 -2.70 8.63 -12.46
CA VAL A 102 -1.60 7.79 -12.02
C VAL A 102 -2.14 6.82 -10.96
N ALA A 103 -1.69 5.58 -10.97
CA ALA A 103 -2.05 4.59 -9.95
C ALA A 103 -0.80 4.07 -9.26
N THR A 104 -0.82 3.96 -7.92
CA THR A 104 0.17 3.17 -7.18
C THR A 104 -0.46 1.85 -6.75
N ILE A 105 0.20 0.74 -7.09
CA ILE A 105 -0.15 -0.60 -6.61
C ILE A 105 0.84 -0.96 -5.49
N HIS A 106 0.34 -0.96 -4.26
CA HIS A 106 1.17 -1.27 -3.08
C HIS A 106 1.33 -2.76 -2.83
N ALA A 107 0.34 -3.55 -3.21
CA ALA A 107 0.34 -5.01 -3.18
C ALA A 107 -0.78 -5.52 -4.08
N THR A 108 -0.69 -6.76 -4.57
CA THR A 108 -1.77 -7.40 -5.31
C THR A 108 -2.55 -8.38 -4.44
N GLU A 109 -3.81 -8.63 -4.77
CA GLU A 109 -4.62 -9.64 -4.11
C GLU A 109 -4.03 -11.05 -4.32
N ALA A 110 -3.55 -11.32 -5.54
CA ALA A 110 -2.90 -12.59 -5.87
C ALA A 110 -1.61 -12.82 -5.07
N GLY A 111 -0.77 -11.79 -4.92
CA GLY A 111 0.46 -11.88 -4.16
C GLY A 111 0.22 -12.15 -2.67
N ARG A 112 -0.72 -11.42 -2.07
CA ARG A 112 -1.08 -11.58 -0.64
C ARG A 112 -1.58 -12.99 -0.31
N ASN A 113 -2.34 -13.60 -1.22
CA ASN A 113 -3.00 -14.89 -1.01
C ASN A 113 -2.29 -16.06 -1.71
N ARG A 114 -1.14 -15.84 -2.35
CA ARG A 114 -0.41 -16.84 -3.16
C ARG A 114 -1.29 -17.43 -4.27
N GLY A 115 -2.11 -16.58 -4.89
CA GLY A 115 -3.07 -16.93 -5.92
C GLY A 115 -4.46 -16.37 -5.66
N ILE A 116 -5.41 -16.76 -6.49
CA ILE A 116 -6.82 -16.35 -6.42
C ILE A 116 -7.66 -17.59 -6.10
N HIS A 117 -8.32 -17.59 -4.93
CA HIS A 117 -8.97 -18.80 -4.38
C HIS A 117 -10.50 -18.69 -4.27
N ASN A 118 -11.08 -17.48 -4.39
CA ASN A 118 -12.51 -17.25 -4.27
C ASN A 118 -12.99 -16.10 -5.16
N ASP A 119 -14.32 -15.92 -5.24
CA ASP A 119 -14.92 -14.90 -6.12
C ASP A 119 -14.64 -13.47 -5.68
N LEU A 120 -14.53 -13.21 -4.37
CA LEU A 120 -14.15 -11.89 -3.86
C LEU A 120 -12.73 -11.52 -4.32
N GLN A 121 -11.78 -12.43 -4.17
CA GLN A 121 -10.40 -12.23 -4.63
C GLN A 121 -10.33 -12.06 -6.16
N ARG A 122 -11.13 -12.82 -6.92
CA ARG A 122 -11.24 -12.69 -8.37
C ARG A 122 -11.77 -11.30 -8.77
N TYR A 123 -12.77 -10.82 -8.06
CA TYR A 123 -13.29 -9.46 -8.26
C TYR A 123 -12.24 -8.40 -7.98
N ILE A 124 -11.55 -8.47 -6.82
CA ILE A 124 -10.49 -7.53 -6.45
C ILE A 124 -9.38 -7.53 -7.50
N HIS A 125 -8.90 -8.70 -7.89
CA HIS A 125 -7.88 -8.88 -8.92
C HIS A 125 -8.30 -8.24 -10.27
N SER A 126 -9.56 -8.38 -10.65
CA SER A 126 -10.09 -7.77 -11.86
C SER A 126 -10.12 -6.23 -11.76
N VAL A 127 -10.43 -5.67 -10.58
CA VAL A 127 -10.41 -4.22 -10.36
C VAL A 127 -8.96 -3.69 -10.32
N GLU A 128 -8.01 -4.44 -9.75
CA GLU A 128 -6.58 -4.12 -9.80
C GLU A 128 -6.08 -4.05 -11.25
N TRP A 129 -6.38 -5.08 -12.05
CA TRP A 129 -6.09 -5.07 -13.48
C TRP A 129 -6.70 -3.85 -14.18
N TRP A 130 -7.98 -3.58 -13.94
CA TRP A 130 -8.69 -2.47 -14.56
C TRP A 130 -8.10 -1.10 -14.17
N LEU A 131 -7.71 -0.91 -12.91
CA LEU A 131 -7.03 0.31 -12.46
C LEU A 131 -5.69 0.49 -13.18
N THR A 132 -4.90 -0.58 -13.34
CA THR A 132 -3.63 -0.51 -14.08
C THR A 132 -3.86 -0.19 -15.56
N TYR A 133 -4.93 -0.72 -16.17
CA TYR A 133 -5.32 -0.42 -17.54
C TYR A 133 -5.71 1.06 -17.70
N GLU A 134 -6.55 1.59 -16.82
CA GLU A 134 -7.03 2.97 -16.85
C GLU A 134 -5.95 4.01 -16.53
N ALA A 135 -4.96 3.67 -15.72
CA ALA A 135 -3.90 4.59 -15.35
C ALA A 135 -3.05 5.01 -16.55
N TRP A 136 -2.57 6.24 -16.57
CA TRP A 136 -1.58 6.73 -17.54
C TRP A 136 -0.23 6.09 -17.29
N LYS A 137 0.21 6.11 -16.03
CA LYS A 137 1.37 5.39 -15.51
C LYS A 137 1.00 4.67 -14.20
N VAL A 138 1.68 3.55 -13.97
CA VAL A 138 1.54 2.73 -12.77
C VAL A 138 2.83 2.82 -11.97
N ILE A 139 2.72 3.23 -10.71
CA ILE A 139 3.82 3.21 -9.75
C ILE A 139 3.77 1.91 -8.97
N VAL A 140 4.90 1.28 -8.79
CA VAL A 140 5.09 0.15 -7.88
C VAL A 140 6.28 0.41 -6.97
N CYS A 141 6.29 -0.20 -5.77
CA CYS A 141 7.25 0.14 -4.73
C CYS A 141 8.59 -0.63 -4.81
N SER A 142 8.70 -1.66 -5.68
CA SER A 142 9.89 -2.51 -5.82
C SER A 142 9.97 -3.13 -7.21
N GLN A 143 11.13 -3.67 -7.59
CA GLN A 143 11.27 -4.46 -8.83
C GLN A 143 10.44 -5.74 -8.75
N HIS A 144 10.40 -6.37 -7.58
CA HIS A 144 9.52 -7.51 -7.35
C HIS A 144 8.06 -7.18 -7.69
N MET A 145 7.54 -6.05 -7.21
CA MET A 145 6.19 -5.61 -7.53
C MET A 145 6.02 -5.26 -9.02
N ARG A 146 7.07 -4.76 -9.68
CA ARG A 146 7.04 -4.54 -11.13
C ARG A 146 6.85 -5.86 -11.88
N GLU A 147 7.65 -6.87 -11.54
CA GLU A 147 7.55 -8.21 -12.14
C GLU A 147 6.18 -8.83 -11.86
N GLU A 148 5.69 -8.73 -10.63
CA GLU A 148 4.39 -9.25 -10.21
C GLU A 148 3.24 -8.58 -10.99
N VAL A 149 3.17 -7.25 -11.00
CA VAL A 149 2.12 -6.48 -11.69
C VAL A 149 2.19 -6.70 -13.21
N GLN A 150 3.40 -6.74 -13.78
CA GLN A 150 3.59 -7.01 -15.20
C GLN A 150 3.14 -8.44 -15.57
N GLY A 151 3.49 -9.42 -14.76
CA GLY A 151 3.11 -10.82 -14.99
C GLY A 151 1.61 -11.06 -14.83
N LEU A 152 1.00 -10.51 -13.78
CA LEU A 152 -0.43 -10.73 -13.47
C LEU A 152 -1.35 -9.96 -14.43
N PHE A 153 -1.02 -8.71 -14.75
CA PHE A 153 -1.93 -7.81 -15.45
C PHE A 153 -1.50 -7.48 -16.87
N GLN A 154 -0.39 -8.04 -17.35
CA GLN A 154 0.18 -7.81 -18.69
C GLN A 154 0.38 -6.30 -19.00
N VAL A 155 0.72 -5.52 -17.98
CA VAL A 155 0.94 -4.08 -18.13
C VAL A 155 2.23 -3.84 -18.94
N PRO A 156 2.20 -2.99 -19.99
CA PRO A 156 3.39 -2.67 -20.76
C PRO A 156 4.55 -2.13 -19.88
N PRO A 157 5.79 -2.54 -20.13
CA PRO A 157 6.93 -2.17 -19.28
C PRO A 157 7.16 -0.66 -19.14
N ASP A 158 6.87 0.10 -20.20
CA ASP A 158 6.99 1.56 -20.26
C ASP A 158 5.91 2.28 -19.45
N LYS A 159 4.82 1.59 -19.12
CA LYS A 159 3.74 2.10 -18.28
C LYS A 159 4.04 1.96 -16.80
N ILE A 160 4.97 1.08 -16.39
CA ILE A 160 5.30 0.82 -15.00
C ILE A 160 6.58 1.55 -14.60
N THR A 161 6.52 2.31 -13.50
CA THR A 161 7.67 2.98 -12.91
C THR A 161 7.86 2.50 -11.46
N VAL A 162 9.10 2.11 -11.13
CA VAL A 162 9.45 1.73 -9.76
C VAL A 162 9.85 2.98 -8.98
N ILE A 163 9.02 3.35 -8.01
CA ILE A 163 9.31 4.41 -7.04
C ILE A 163 9.12 3.80 -5.65
N PRO A 164 10.20 3.57 -4.89
CA PRO A 164 10.10 2.96 -3.58
C PRO A 164 9.38 3.88 -2.59
N ASN A 165 8.86 3.30 -1.51
CA ASN A 165 8.43 4.09 -0.38
C ASN A 165 9.65 4.67 0.36
N GLY A 166 9.45 5.79 1.04
CA GLY A 166 10.48 6.43 1.85
C GLY A 166 10.23 6.30 3.34
N VAL A 167 11.14 6.87 4.11
CA VAL A 167 11.01 7.06 5.55
C VAL A 167 11.45 8.48 5.93
N VAL A 168 10.78 9.09 6.89
CA VAL A 168 11.22 10.37 7.48
C VAL A 168 12.24 10.05 8.57
N VAL A 169 13.51 10.12 8.23
CA VAL A 169 14.62 9.69 9.11
C VAL A 169 14.55 10.35 10.49
N SER A 170 14.20 11.64 10.56
CA SER A 170 14.10 12.38 11.82
C SER A 170 13.03 11.83 12.78
N LYS A 171 11.95 11.24 12.27
CA LYS A 171 10.91 10.61 13.10
C LYS A 171 11.44 9.42 13.90
N PHE A 172 12.56 8.82 13.49
CA PHE A 172 13.14 7.62 14.07
C PHE A 172 14.47 7.89 14.78
N SER A 173 15.33 8.73 14.21
CA SER A 173 16.66 9.01 14.74
C SER A 173 16.65 9.93 15.96
N SER A 174 15.66 10.83 16.09
CA SER A 174 15.57 11.84 17.15
C SER A 174 14.63 11.46 18.29
N VAL A 175 14.24 10.20 18.39
CA VAL A 175 13.28 9.73 19.40
C VAL A 175 13.93 9.72 20.77
N GLN A 176 13.31 10.45 21.73
CA GLN A 176 13.65 10.33 23.14
C GLN A 176 13.00 9.04 23.69
N VAL A 177 13.84 8.18 24.24
CA VAL A 177 13.40 6.92 24.84
C VAL A 177 12.99 7.15 26.29
N ASP A 178 11.81 6.68 26.67
CA ASP A 178 11.38 6.60 28.07
C ASP A 178 12.36 5.66 28.81
N PRO A 179 13.02 6.13 29.89
CA PRO A 179 13.97 5.31 30.64
C PRO A 179 13.37 3.98 31.15
N GLY A 180 12.07 3.95 31.44
CA GLY A 180 11.36 2.76 31.90
C GLY A 180 10.85 1.84 30.78
N LEU A 181 10.93 2.24 29.53
CA LEU A 181 10.32 1.46 28.44
C LEU A 181 10.90 0.06 28.30
N ARG A 182 12.25 -0.03 28.30
CA ARG A 182 12.91 -1.33 28.14
C ARG A 182 12.52 -2.33 29.24
N GLN A 183 12.41 -1.86 30.49
CA GLN A 183 12.07 -2.71 31.66
C GLN A 183 10.61 -3.23 31.60
N ARG A 184 9.72 -2.61 30.83
CA ARG A 184 8.35 -3.12 30.65
C ARG A 184 8.31 -4.41 29.82
N TYR A 185 9.34 -4.66 28.99
CA TYR A 185 9.36 -5.76 28.04
C TYR A 185 10.49 -6.76 28.26
N ALA A 186 11.58 -6.35 28.91
CA ALA A 186 12.74 -7.19 29.11
C ALA A 186 13.47 -6.83 30.42
N LEU A 187 14.11 -7.80 31.05
CA LEU A 187 15.02 -7.59 32.17
C LEU A 187 16.28 -6.85 31.70
N PRO A 188 17.03 -6.17 32.61
CA PRO A 188 18.17 -5.36 32.21
C PRO A 188 19.25 -6.10 31.41
N TYR A 189 19.43 -7.41 31.68
CA TYR A 189 20.40 -8.27 31.00
C TYR A 189 19.87 -8.94 29.75
N GLU A 190 18.54 -8.92 29.50
CA GLU A 190 17.95 -9.56 28.34
C GLU A 190 18.16 -8.74 27.06
N LYS A 191 18.38 -9.40 25.92
CA LYS A 191 18.52 -8.82 24.58
C LYS A 191 17.19 -8.88 23.86
N ILE A 192 16.71 -7.74 23.40
CA ILE A 192 15.40 -7.63 22.74
C ILE A 192 15.53 -7.94 21.26
N ILE A 193 14.84 -8.99 20.84
CA ILE A 193 14.49 -9.27 19.44
C ILE A 193 13.13 -8.63 19.21
N PHE A 194 13.03 -7.69 18.30
CA PHE A 194 11.80 -6.92 18.09
C PHE A 194 11.17 -7.21 16.73
N PHE A 195 9.89 -7.56 16.74
CA PHE A 195 9.02 -7.64 15.58
C PHE A 195 7.87 -6.66 15.73
N VAL A 196 7.50 -5.98 14.63
CA VAL A 196 6.27 -5.20 14.56
C VAL A 196 5.59 -5.41 13.20
N GLY A 197 4.27 -5.65 13.25
CA GLY A 197 3.47 -5.86 12.05
C GLY A 197 2.12 -6.50 12.36
N ARG A 198 1.28 -6.65 11.33
CA ARG A 198 0.03 -7.40 11.46
C ARG A 198 0.34 -8.87 11.75
N LEU A 199 -0.45 -9.49 12.62
CA LEU A 199 -0.30 -10.91 12.94
C LEU A 199 -1.11 -11.76 11.96
N VAL A 200 -0.54 -11.91 10.75
CA VAL A 200 -1.09 -12.66 9.61
C VAL A 200 -0.01 -13.57 9.02
N VAL A 201 -0.41 -14.61 8.31
CA VAL A 201 0.48 -15.67 7.80
C VAL A 201 1.66 -15.10 7.00
N GLU A 202 1.39 -14.12 6.13
CA GLU A 202 2.40 -13.54 5.25
C GLU A 202 3.50 -12.76 6.00
N LYS A 203 3.28 -12.36 7.26
CA LYS A 203 4.30 -11.67 8.07
C LYS A 203 5.27 -12.62 8.80
N GLY A 204 4.99 -13.93 8.81
CA GLY A 204 5.96 -14.96 9.16
C GLY A 204 6.32 -15.04 10.65
N VAL A 205 5.50 -14.50 11.57
CA VAL A 205 5.77 -14.56 13.03
C VAL A 205 5.89 -16.00 13.53
N GLN A 206 5.14 -16.93 12.93
CA GLN A 206 5.24 -18.38 13.21
C GLN A 206 6.66 -18.91 12.95
N VAL A 207 7.33 -18.45 11.89
CA VAL A 207 8.72 -18.84 11.59
C VAL A 207 9.69 -18.29 12.63
N LEU A 208 9.43 -17.05 13.12
CA LEU A 208 10.23 -16.44 14.18
C LEU A 208 10.08 -17.19 15.50
N LEU A 209 8.86 -17.61 15.86
CA LEU A 209 8.67 -18.42 17.06
C LEU A 209 9.39 -19.77 16.95
N GLU A 210 9.38 -20.41 15.80
CA GLU A 210 10.09 -21.68 15.55
C GLU A 210 11.63 -21.52 15.55
N ALA A 211 12.13 -20.33 15.27
CA ALA A 211 13.55 -20.01 15.37
C ALA A 211 14.02 -19.81 16.82
N MET A 212 13.12 -19.41 17.72
CA MET A 212 13.48 -19.01 19.10
C MET A 212 14.11 -20.12 19.93
N PRO A 213 13.72 -21.42 19.89
CA PRO A 213 14.40 -22.45 20.67
C PRO A 213 15.91 -22.49 20.39
N LYS A 214 16.33 -22.47 19.12
CA LYS A 214 17.74 -22.43 18.72
C LYS A 214 18.42 -21.11 19.13
N VAL A 215 17.70 -19.99 19.04
CA VAL A 215 18.22 -18.69 19.51
C VAL A 215 18.46 -18.74 21.02
N LEU A 216 17.54 -19.29 21.82
CA LEU A 216 17.65 -19.35 23.28
C LEU A 216 18.72 -20.33 23.76
N GLU A 217 18.97 -21.41 23.03
CA GLU A 217 20.09 -22.31 23.27
C GLU A 217 21.43 -21.57 23.13
N ALA A 218 21.56 -20.73 22.10
CA ALA A 218 22.77 -19.98 21.84
C ALA A 218 22.90 -18.67 22.65
N CYS A 219 21.77 -18.02 22.93
CA CYS A 219 21.66 -16.73 23.62
C CYS A 219 20.50 -16.78 24.64
N PRO A 220 20.72 -17.40 25.85
CA PRO A 220 19.67 -17.54 26.87
C PRO A 220 19.06 -16.23 27.36
N GLU A 221 19.80 -15.14 27.20
CA GLU A 221 19.36 -13.78 27.51
C GLU A 221 18.45 -13.17 26.44
N ALA A 222 18.14 -13.86 25.32
CA ALA A 222 17.25 -13.35 24.30
C ALA A 222 15.81 -13.24 24.82
N LYS A 223 15.11 -12.18 24.43
CA LYS A 223 13.69 -11.92 24.69
C LYS A 223 13.02 -11.44 23.40
N LEU A 224 11.98 -12.12 22.98
CA LEU A 224 11.20 -11.72 21.81
C LEU A 224 10.07 -10.79 22.23
N VAL A 225 9.97 -9.64 21.57
CA VAL A 225 8.87 -8.68 21.70
C VAL A 225 8.13 -8.61 20.37
N VAL A 226 6.87 -9.04 20.36
CA VAL A 226 5.98 -9.08 19.19
C VAL A 226 4.91 -8.00 19.34
N ALA A 227 4.99 -6.97 18.51
CA ALA A 227 4.04 -5.87 18.50
C ALA A 227 3.11 -5.95 17.28
N GLY A 228 1.82 -5.78 17.53
CA GLY A 228 0.78 -5.81 16.52
C GLY A 228 -0.40 -6.69 16.89
N GLN A 229 -1.41 -6.66 16.01
CA GLN A 229 -2.65 -7.44 16.14
C GLN A 229 -2.96 -8.15 14.83
N GLY A 230 -3.77 -9.20 14.90
CA GLY A 230 -4.24 -9.91 13.72
C GLY A 230 -4.89 -11.25 14.07
N PRO A 231 -5.50 -11.92 13.09
CA PRO A 231 -6.25 -13.15 13.31
C PRO A 231 -5.39 -14.30 13.88
N MET A 232 -4.07 -14.30 13.64
CA MET A 232 -3.18 -15.34 14.14
C MET A 232 -2.75 -15.16 15.61
N GLU A 233 -3.16 -14.12 16.31
CA GLU A 233 -2.64 -13.82 17.66
C GLU A 233 -2.82 -15.00 18.62
N GLY A 234 -4.00 -15.64 18.63
CA GLY A 234 -4.29 -16.81 19.47
C GLY A 234 -3.43 -18.00 19.13
N GLU A 235 -3.30 -18.32 17.85
CA GLU A 235 -2.47 -19.43 17.34
C GLU A 235 -0.98 -19.22 17.68
N LEU A 236 -0.47 -18.00 17.49
CA LEU A 236 0.93 -17.66 17.79
C LEU A 236 1.24 -17.78 19.29
N LYS A 237 0.32 -17.37 20.17
CA LYS A 237 0.46 -17.56 21.63
C LYS A 237 0.45 -19.04 22.01
N GLY A 238 -0.45 -19.84 21.41
CA GLY A 238 -0.47 -21.29 21.57
C GLY A 238 0.84 -21.93 21.11
N ARG A 239 1.34 -21.51 19.94
CA ARG A 239 2.63 -22.02 19.42
C ARG A 239 3.82 -21.70 20.32
N ALA A 240 3.88 -20.50 20.90
CA ALA A 240 4.92 -20.15 21.86
C ALA A 240 4.87 -21.03 23.12
N TRP A 241 3.67 -21.41 23.56
CA TRP A 241 3.48 -22.36 24.66
C TRP A 241 3.96 -23.76 24.32
N GLU A 242 3.54 -24.32 23.17
CA GLU A 242 3.96 -25.63 22.69
C GLU A 242 5.47 -25.77 22.56
N LEU A 243 6.15 -24.71 22.12
CA LEU A 243 7.60 -24.64 22.01
C LEU A 243 8.31 -24.44 23.36
N GLY A 244 7.58 -24.27 24.46
CA GLY A 244 8.15 -24.02 25.79
C GLY A 244 8.79 -22.64 25.98
N ILE A 245 8.57 -21.72 25.06
CA ILE A 245 9.22 -20.40 25.03
C ILE A 245 8.30 -19.24 25.46
N ALA A 246 7.07 -19.51 25.91
CA ALA A 246 6.11 -18.47 26.26
C ALA A 246 6.64 -17.42 27.25
N HIS A 247 7.48 -17.84 28.22
CA HIS A 247 8.14 -16.97 29.18
C HIS A 247 9.18 -16.01 28.55
N LYS A 248 9.65 -16.31 27.34
CA LYS A 248 10.61 -15.51 26.56
C LYS A 248 9.96 -14.70 25.43
N VAL A 249 8.62 -14.70 25.32
CA VAL A 249 7.89 -13.96 24.28
C VAL A 249 6.91 -12.99 24.94
N ALA A 250 6.98 -11.71 24.58
CA ALA A 250 6.01 -10.69 24.99
C ALA A 250 5.18 -10.26 23.80
N PHE A 251 3.88 -10.59 23.79
CA PHE A 251 2.91 -10.05 22.82
C PHE A 251 2.33 -8.76 23.38
N THR A 252 2.59 -7.62 22.71
CA THR A 252 2.17 -6.30 23.22
C THR A 252 0.77 -5.89 22.77
N GLY A 253 0.21 -6.56 21.75
CA GLY A 253 -0.94 -6.05 21.03
C GLY A 253 -0.57 -4.83 20.16
N TYR A 254 -1.56 -3.99 19.85
CA TYR A 254 -1.32 -2.74 19.16
C TYR A 254 -0.49 -1.78 20.01
N ILE A 255 0.46 -1.11 19.37
CA ILE A 255 1.26 -0.02 19.97
C ILE A 255 1.20 1.22 19.06
N ASP A 256 1.22 2.39 19.64
CA ASP A 256 1.28 3.64 18.89
C ASP A 256 2.64 3.90 18.25
N ASP A 257 2.72 4.84 17.35
CA ASP A 257 3.93 5.21 16.61
C ASP A 257 5.06 5.63 17.55
N ARG A 258 4.75 6.32 18.64
CA ARG A 258 5.74 6.75 19.63
C ARG A 258 6.39 5.54 20.31
N THR A 259 5.59 4.63 20.81
CA THR A 259 6.05 3.39 21.46
C THR A 259 6.83 2.51 20.49
N ARG A 260 6.34 2.34 19.24
CA ARG A 260 7.04 1.62 18.18
C ARG A 260 8.45 2.19 17.93
N ASN A 261 8.53 3.51 17.74
CA ASN A 261 9.79 4.17 17.43
C ASN A 261 10.78 4.07 18.60
N GLN A 262 10.28 4.11 19.83
CA GLN A 262 11.10 3.89 21.02
C GLN A 262 11.57 2.42 21.14
N LEU A 263 10.71 1.44 20.84
CA LEU A 263 11.07 0.02 20.84
C LEU A 263 12.17 -0.30 19.83
N TYR A 264 12.09 0.26 18.61
CA TYR A 264 13.22 0.15 17.68
C TYR A 264 14.55 0.66 18.28
N ARG A 265 14.52 1.75 19.05
CA ARG A 265 15.74 2.35 19.64
C ARG A 265 16.34 1.51 20.77
N VAL A 266 15.54 0.73 21.48
CA VAL A 266 15.99 -0.11 22.61
C VAL A 266 16.18 -1.57 22.23
N ALA A 267 15.77 -1.99 21.06
CA ALA A 267 15.96 -3.35 20.56
C ALA A 267 17.43 -3.60 20.18
N ASP A 268 17.87 -4.84 20.38
CA ASP A 268 19.19 -5.30 19.99
C ASP A 268 19.21 -5.77 18.52
N VAL A 269 18.06 -6.27 18.02
CA VAL A 269 17.83 -6.63 16.62
C VAL A 269 16.35 -6.50 16.28
N ALA A 270 16.03 -5.98 15.09
CA ALA A 270 14.67 -6.03 14.52
C ALA A 270 14.60 -7.14 13.48
N VAL A 271 13.50 -7.92 13.50
CA VAL A 271 13.36 -9.11 12.66
C VAL A 271 12.05 -9.05 11.88
N PHE A 272 12.13 -9.22 10.56
CA PHE A 272 10.98 -9.21 9.64
C PHE A 272 10.98 -10.48 8.78
N PRO A 273 10.44 -11.59 9.28
CA PRO A 273 10.51 -12.90 8.65
C PRO A 273 9.39 -13.13 7.62
N SER A 274 8.99 -12.09 6.92
CA SER A 274 7.86 -12.12 5.99
C SER A 274 8.00 -13.20 4.92
N LEU A 275 6.89 -13.87 4.62
CA LEU A 275 6.78 -14.83 3.52
C LEU A 275 6.37 -14.16 2.21
N TYR A 276 5.67 -13.03 2.32
CA TYR A 276 5.36 -12.11 1.24
C TYR A 276 5.50 -10.67 1.74
N GLU A 277 6.28 -9.85 1.06
CA GLU A 277 6.51 -8.45 1.41
C GLU A 277 6.74 -7.63 0.14
N PRO A 278 5.73 -6.89 -0.32
CA PRO A 278 5.86 -6.05 -1.53
C PRO A 278 7.00 -5.04 -1.47
N PHE A 279 7.26 -4.49 -0.28
CA PHE A 279 8.34 -3.51 -0.09
C PHE A 279 9.11 -3.72 1.21
N GLY A 280 8.50 -3.46 2.39
CA GLY A 280 9.14 -3.61 3.69
C GLY A 280 9.48 -2.28 4.37
N ILE A 281 8.53 -1.36 4.47
CA ILE A 281 8.69 -0.06 5.17
C ILE A 281 9.22 -0.26 6.59
N VAL A 282 8.77 -1.30 7.29
CA VAL A 282 9.20 -1.60 8.67
C VAL A 282 10.71 -1.85 8.79
N ALA A 283 11.33 -2.41 7.74
CA ALA A 283 12.79 -2.56 7.70
C ALA A 283 13.49 -1.20 7.58
N LEU A 284 12.98 -0.29 6.77
CA LEU A 284 13.50 1.08 6.67
C LEU A 284 13.33 1.87 7.97
N GLU A 285 12.19 1.71 8.66
CA GLU A 285 11.93 2.32 9.97
C GLU A 285 12.95 1.83 11.02
N ALA A 286 13.19 0.52 11.07
CA ALA A 286 14.19 -0.07 11.93
C ALA A 286 15.61 0.45 11.61
N MET A 287 16.00 0.47 10.35
CA MET A 287 17.27 1.01 9.89
C MET A 287 17.43 2.50 10.22
N ALA A 288 16.38 3.30 10.06
CA ALA A 288 16.36 4.72 10.43
C ALA A 288 16.51 4.95 11.92
N SER A 289 15.98 4.02 12.73
CA SER A 289 16.12 4.02 14.19
C SER A 289 17.51 3.61 14.67
N GLY A 290 18.33 3.02 13.77
CA GLY A 290 19.67 2.56 14.08
C GLY A 290 19.70 1.20 14.78
N VAL A 291 18.71 0.34 14.59
CA VAL A 291 18.75 -1.06 15.03
C VAL A 291 19.19 -1.95 13.86
N PRO A 292 20.04 -2.97 14.08
CA PRO A 292 20.38 -3.92 13.02
C PRO A 292 19.17 -4.78 12.66
N VAL A 293 19.06 -5.17 11.39
CA VAL A 293 17.90 -5.89 10.87
C VAL A 293 18.24 -7.29 10.37
N VAL A 294 17.35 -8.24 10.64
CA VAL A 294 17.29 -9.54 9.97
C VAL A 294 15.97 -9.60 9.22
N VAL A 295 16.02 -9.89 7.93
CA VAL A 295 14.83 -9.96 7.07
C VAL A 295 14.78 -11.27 6.28
N SER A 296 13.59 -11.70 5.88
CA SER A 296 13.49 -12.76 4.86
C SER A 296 13.95 -12.27 3.50
N GLU A 297 14.60 -13.15 2.73
CA GLU A 297 15.00 -12.89 1.36
C GLU A 297 13.79 -12.98 0.40
N THR A 298 12.79 -12.10 0.61
CA THR A 298 11.55 -12.09 -0.15
C THR A 298 11.16 -10.68 -0.60
N GLY A 299 10.48 -10.61 -1.74
CA GLY A 299 9.88 -9.38 -2.26
C GLY A 299 10.81 -8.17 -2.23
N GLY A 300 10.28 -7.03 -1.80
CA GLY A 300 11.05 -5.79 -1.64
C GLY A 300 12.09 -5.80 -0.53
N LEU A 301 11.97 -6.69 0.49
CA LEU A 301 12.99 -6.79 1.55
C LEU A 301 14.37 -7.16 1.00
N LYS A 302 14.43 -8.06 0.01
CA LYS A 302 15.71 -8.44 -0.64
C LYS A 302 16.36 -7.30 -1.43
N GLU A 303 15.57 -6.28 -1.80
CA GLU A 303 16.06 -5.10 -2.51
C GLU A 303 16.59 -4.02 -1.54
N ILE A 304 15.97 -3.92 -0.35
CA ILE A 304 16.38 -2.99 0.71
C ILE A 304 17.63 -3.50 1.45
N VAL A 305 17.64 -4.81 1.76
CA VAL A 305 18.71 -5.40 2.58
C VAL A 305 19.68 -6.17 1.71
N THR A 306 20.92 -5.71 1.66
CA THR A 306 22.07 -6.47 1.11
C THR A 306 22.71 -7.25 2.24
N HIS A 307 22.71 -8.59 2.13
CA HIS A 307 23.22 -9.50 3.15
C HIS A 307 24.67 -9.17 3.55
N GLN A 308 24.94 -9.12 4.84
CA GLN A 308 26.24 -8.78 5.46
C GLN A 308 26.77 -7.36 5.18
N VAL A 309 26.01 -6.53 4.47
CA VAL A 309 26.39 -5.13 4.20
C VAL A 309 25.59 -4.16 5.08
N ASN A 310 24.27 -4.20 5.01
CA ASN A 310 23.39 -3.29 5.75
C ASN A 310 22.31 -4.01 6.57
N GLY A 311 22.37 -5.32 6.66
CA GLY A 311 21.49 -6.22 7.38
C GLY A 311 21.79 -7.67 7.04
N LEU A 312 21.06 -8.60 7.64
CA LEU A 312 21.18 -10.03 7.32
C LEU A 312 19.89 -10.55 6.67
N ARG A 313 20.03 -11.44 5.70
CA ARG A 313 18.92 -12.09 5.02
C ARG A 313 18.84 -13.56 5.39
N ALA A 314 17.65 -14.02 5.76
CA ALA A 314 17.33 -15.43 6.01
C ALA A 314 16.49 -15.99 4.86
N PHE A 315 16.61 -17.28 4.59
CA PHE A 315 15.74 -17.96 3.63
C PHE A 315 14.28 -17.91 4.09
N PRO A 316 13.32 -17.53 3.22
CA PRO A 316 11.91 -17.44 3.59
C PRO A 316 11.37 -18.76 4.12
N GLY A 317 10.64 -18.71 5.23
CA GLY A 317 10.05 -19.88 5.88
C GLY A 317 11.06 -20.84 6.53
N ASN A 318 12.34 -20.47 6.65
CA ASN A 318 13.36 -21.32 7.24
C ASN A 318 13.77 -20.82 8.66
N PRO A 319 13.26 -21.46 9.73
CA PRO A 319 13.55 -21.06 11.10
C PRO A 319 15.04 -21.15 11.46
N ASN A 320 15.76 -22.15 10.92
CA ASN A 320 17.19 -22.32 11.21
C ASN A 320 18.03 -21.18 10.62
N SER A 321 17.79 -20.83 9.35
CA SER A 321 18.45 -19.71 8.71
C SER A 321 18.14 -18.38 9.45
N LEU A 322 16.91 -18.20 9.91
CA LEU A 322 16.49 -17.04 10.68
C LEU A 322 17.22 -16.98 12.02
N ALA A 323 17.26 -18.10 12.75
CA ALA A 323 17.96 -18.22 14.04
C ALA A 323 19.45 -17.89 13.90
N ASP A 324 20.16 -18.46 12.93
CA ASP A 324 21.59 -18.23 12.72
C ASP A 324 21.92 -16.75 12.50
N ASN A 325 21.12 -16.04 11.71
CA ASN A 325 21.28 -14.62 11.49
C ASN A 325 20.98 -13.77 12.75
N ILE A 326 19.97 -14.14 13.53
CA ILE A 326 19.66 -13.47 14.80
C ILE A 326 20.83 -13.66 15.79
N ILE A 327 21.31 -14.90 15.95
CA ILE A 327 22.44 -15.24 16.84
C ILE A 327 23.70 -14.47 16.43
N ALA A 328 24.00 -14.38 15.13
CA ALA A 328 25.16 -13.63 14.64
C ALA A 328 25.12 -12.17 15.10
N ILE A 329 23.99 -11.48 14.98
CA ILE A 329 23.84 -10.09 15.43
C ILE A 329 23.95 -10.00 16.97
N LEU A 330 23.30 -10.92 17.70
CA LEU A 330 23.29 -10.86 19.16
C LEU A 330 24.68 -11.14 19.80
N ARG A 331 25.53 -11.94 19.15
CA ARG A 331 26.85 -12.31 19.64
C ARG A 331 27.95 -11.41 19.14
N ASP A 332 27.85 -10.86 17.93
CA ASP A 332 28.89 -10.04 17.32
C ASP A 332 28.50 -8.55 17.31
N LYS A 333 28.99 -7.81 18.31
CA LYS A 333 28.78 -6.37 18.45
C LYS A 333 29.45 -5.57 17.34
N ALA A 334 30.55 -6.06 16.76
CA ALA A 334 31.27 -5.37 15.68
C ALA A 334 30.43 -5.48 14.39
N LEU A 335 29.96 -6.68 14.06
CA LEU A 335 29.01 -6.91 12.95
C LEU A 335 27.76 -6.05 13.10
N ALA A 336 27.08 -6.12 14.25
CA ALA A 336 25.88 -5.32 14.52
C ALA A 336 26.12 -3.81 14.33
N SER A 337 27.29 -3.29 14.77
CA SER A 337 27.66 -1.89 14.60
C SER A 337 27.92 -1.52 13.14
N ALA A 338 28.61 -2.38 12.38
CA ALA A 338 28.89 -2.17 10.97
C ALA A 338 27.58 -2.13 10.14
N LEU A 339 26.70 -3.12 10.36
CA LEU A 339 25.38 -3.19 9.69
C LEU A 339 24.53 -1.95 9.96
N ARG A 340 24.46 -1.50 11.22
CA ARG A 340 23.72 -0.28 11.58
C ARG A 340 24.22 0.97 10.87
N LYS A 341 25.55 1.16 10.79
CA LYS A 341 26.14 2.33 10.12
C LYS A 341 25.80 2.34 8.62
N ALA A 342 25.94 1.20 7.97
CA ALA A 342 25.63 1.07 6.55
C ALA A 342 24.12 1.23 6.26
N ALA A 343 23.26 0.63 7.09
CA ALA A 343 21.82 0.76 7.00
C ALA A 343 21.36 2.23 7.15
N SER A 344 21.85 2.92 8.18
CA SER A 344 21.52 4.34 8.43
C SER A 344 21.94 5.24 7.27
N ARG A 345 23.10 4.96 6.64
CA ARG A 345 23.56 5.69 5.44
C ARG A 345 22.62 5.46 4.25
N LEU A 346 22.32 4.19 3.94
CA LEU A 346 21.43 3.82 2.84
C LEU A 346 20.07 4.53 2.95
N VAL A 347 19.47 4.51 4.15
CA VAL A 347 18.15 5.13 4.35
C VAL A 347 18.19 6.63 4.08
N LYS A 348 19.22 7.35 4.53
CA LYS A 348 19.37 8.78 4.29
C LYS A 348 19.62 9.13 2.83
N GLU A 349 20.42 8.32 2.14
CA GLU A 349 20.85 8.60 0.78
C GLU A 349 19.83 8.16 -0.28
N VAL A 350 19.04 7.11 -0.02
CA VAL A 350 18.18 6.49 -1.03
C VAL A 350 16.70 6.56 -0.70
N TYR A 351 16.33 6.41 0.59
CA TYR A 351 14.95 6.22 1.02
C TYR A 351 14.38 7.42 1.82
N ASP A 352 15.03 8.59 1.77
CA ASP A 352 14.44 9.81 2.34
C ASP A 352 13.25 10.27 1.49
N TRP A 353 12.12 10.60 2.14
CA TRP A 353 10.89 11.00 1.44
C TRP A 353 11.06 12.20 0.52
N ARG A 354 12.01 13.10 0.76
CA ARG A 354 12.27 14.23 -0.15
C ARG A 354 12.76 13.75 -1.52
N GLN A 355 13.66 12.76 -1.52
CA GLN A 355 14.14 12.17 -2.77
C GLN A 355 13.06 11.40 -3.49
N ILE A 356 12.25 10.63 -2.74
CA ILE A 356 11.12 9.89 -3.30
C ILE A 356 10.06 10.84 -3.87
N ALA A 357 9.76 11.94 -3.18
CA ALA A 357 8.82 12.96 -3.68
C ALA A 357 9.31 13.61 -4.98
N ARG A 358 10.60 13.93 -5.11
CA ARG A 358 11.18 14.46 -6.36
C ARG A 358 11.03 13.49 -7.53
N ARG A 359 11.36 12.21 -7.32
CA ARG A 359 11.16 11.17 -8.34
C ARG A 359 9.68 11.01 -8.71
N THR A 360 8.79 11.11 -7.73
CA THR A 360 7.34 11.08 -7.96
C THR A 360 6.88 12.30 -8.77
N LEU A 361 7.41 13.47 -8.45
CA LEU A 361 7.10 14.71 -9.14
C LEU A 361 7.62 14.72 -10.58
N GLU A 362 8.82 14.19 -10.83
CA GLU A 362 9.36 13.99 -12.19
C GLU A 362 8.42 13.12 -13.02
N LEU A 363 7.89 12.04 -12.45
CA LEU A 363 6.88 11.21 -13.12
C LEU A 363 5.59 12.00 -13.39
N TYR A 364 5.10 12.78 -12.43
CA TYR A 364 3.90 13.59 -12.62
C TYR A 364 4.08 14.61 -13.75
N HIS A 365 5.23 15.27 -13.81
CA HIS A 365 5.56 16.20 -14.88
C HIS A 365 5.61 15.50 -16.24
N SER A 366 6.27 14.34 -16.32
CA SER A 366 6.30 13.52 -17.55
C SER A 366 4.91 13.15 -18.03
N VAL A 367 4.07 12.64 -17.10
CA VAL A 367 2.68 12.28 -17.40
C VAL A 367 1.87 13.48 -17.89
N TYR A 368 2.02 14.63 -17.23
CA TYR A 368 1.29 15.85 -17.59
C TYR A 368 1.74 16.40 -18.96
N GLU A 369 3.03 16.36 -19.26
CA GLU A 369 3.55 16.77 -20.57
C GLU A 369 3.15 15.81 -21.70
N GLU A 370 3.16 14.51 -21.46
CA GLU A 370 2.63 13.52 -22.40
C GLU A 370 1.13 13.78 -22.66
N TYR A 371 0.35 13.96 -21.60
CA TYR A 371 -1.08 14.23 -21.66
C TYR A 371 -1.37 15.50 -22.48
N ARG A 372 -0.64 16.60 -22.27
CA ARG A 372 -0.84 17.87 -22.99
C ARG A 372 -0.66 17.76 -24.49
N ARG A 373 0.14 16.78 -24.96
CA ARG A 373 0.38 16.54 -26.39
C ARG A 373 -0.68 15.67 -27.05
N THR A 374 -1.63 15.17 -26.29
CA THR A 374 -2.70 14.32 -26.81
C THR A 374 -3.97 15.12 -27.09
N PRO A 375 -4.80 14.71 -28.06
CA PRO A 375 -6.11 15.32 -28.28
C PRO A 375 -7.04 15.18 -27.05
N TRP A 376 -6.70 14.29 -26.14
CA TRP A 376 -7.48 14.08 -24.92
C TRP A 376 -7.40 15.26 -23.93
N SER A 377 -6.33 16.06 -24.01
CA SER A 377 -6.14 17.29 -23.24
C SER A 377 -7.06 18.44 -23.70
N GLU A 378 -7.57 18.39 -24.94
CA GLU A 378 -8.48 19.38 -25.45
C GLU A 378 -9.80 19.31 -24.67
N ARG A 379 -9.99 20.28 -23.77
CA ARG A 379 -11.25 20.45 -23.05
C ARG A 379 -12.34 20.81 -24.05
N SER A 380 -13.07 19.81 -24.55
CA SER A 380 -14.37 20.12 -25.16
C SER A 380 -15.22 20.75 -24.05
N SER A 381 -15.55 22.03 -24.20
CA SER A 381 -16.41 22.71 -23.21
C SER A 381 -17.66 21.86 -23.01
N VAL A 382 -18.21 21.84 -21.78
CA VAL A 382 -19.48 21.14 -21.46
C VAL A 382 -20.56 21.54 -22.48
N ILE A 383 -20.53 22.78 -22.97
CA ILE A 383 -21.37 23.33 -24.04
C ILE A 383 -21.18 22.54 -25.37
N HIS A 384 -19.94 22.12 -25.71
CA HIS A 384 -19.69 21.35 -26.94
C HIS A 384 -20.21 19.91 -26.85
N ARG A 385 -20.19 19.31 -25.66
CA ARG A 385 -20.82 18.00 -25.42
C ARG A 385 -22.34 18.09 -25.46
N PHE A 386 -22.90 19.13 -24.83
CA PHE A 386 -24.35 19.39 -24.90
C PHE A 386 -24.81 19.64 -26.35
N ARG A 387 -24.03 20.40 -27.14
CA ARG A 387 -24.32 20.59 -28.56
C ARG A 387 -24.22 19.28 -29.37
N ARG A 388 -23.23 18.42 -29.11
CA ARG A 388 -23.16 17.10 -29.77
C ARG A 388 -24.33 16.19 -29.38
N TYR A 389 -24.70 16.18 -28.11
CA TYR A 389 -25.87 15.44 -27.63
C TYR A 389 -27.18 16.03 -28.19
N ALA A 390 -27.31 17.34 -28.16
CA ALA A 390 -28.50 18.02 -28.72
C ALA A 390 -28.63 17.82 -30.24
N SER A 391 -27.51 17.92 -30.99
CA SER A 391 -27.52 17.66 -32.44
C SER A 391 -27.78 16.18 -32.74
N ALA A 392 -27.33 15.24 -31.94
CA ALA A 392 -27.68 13.81 -32.09
C ALA A 392 -29.15 13.54 -31.78
N LEU A 393 -29.74 14.25 -30.81
CA LEU A 393 -31.17 14.15 -30.49
C LEU A 393 -32.04 14.85 -31.51
N VAL A 394 -31.62 15.99 -32.06
CA VAL A 394 -32.35 16.75 -33.09
C VAL A 394 -32.21 16.06 -34.45
N GLY A 395 -31.07 15.45 -34.78
CA GLY A 395 -30.85 14.68 -36.00
C GLY A 395 -31.62 13.36 -36.09
N TYR A 396 -32.19 12.89 -34.97
CA TYR A 396 -33.03 11.69 -34.97
C TYR A 396 -34.45 11.93 -35.51
N ASN A 397 -34.87 13.18 -35.65
CA ASN A 397 -36.20 13.53 -36.14
C ASN A 397 -36.27 13.89 -37.66
N GLU A 398 -35.11 13.99 -38.33
CA GLU A 398 -35.10 14.19 -39.79
C GLU A 398 -34.46 12.98 -40.47
N GLY A 399 -35.30 12.10 -40.95
CA GLY A 399 -34.93 10.88 -41.65
C GLY A 399 -34.01 11.13 -42.84
N LYS A 400 -32.91 10.40 -42.90
CA LYS A 400 -31.83 10.24 -43.86
C LYS A 400 -30.53 10.91 -43.47
N ALA A 401 -29.81 10.26 -42.57
CA ALA A 401 -28.36 10.38 -42.54
C ALA A 401 -27.75 8.99 -42.68
N SER A 402 -27.17 8.73 -43.84
CA SER A 402 -26.23 7.62 -44.03
C SER A 402 -25.09 7.76 -43.03
N PHE A 403 -24.95 6.78 -42.17
CA PHE A 403 -23.74 6.64 -41.35
C PHE A 403 -22.57 6.41 -42.31
N LYS A 404 -21.78 7.44 -42.58
CA LYS A 404 -20.40 7.29 -42.99
C LYS A 404 -19.59 7.02 -41.71
N GLU A 405 -19.15 5.80 -41.58
CA GLU A 405 -18.12 5.42 -40.61
C GLU A 405 -16.91 6.32 -40.83
N THR A 406 -16.65 7.23 -39.88
CA THR A 406 -15.33 7.81 -39.75
C THR A 406 -14.46 6.77 -39.04
N PRO A 407 -13.24 6.52 -39.51
CA PRO A 407 -12.35 5.57 -38.86
C PRO A 407 -11.78 6.22 -37.60
N GLU A 408 -12.53 6.23 -36.50
CA GLU A 408 -11.96 6.35 -35.20
C GLU A 408 -11.43 4.98 -34.81
N GLY A 409 -10.11 4.92 -34.77
CA GLY A 409 -9.36 3.72 -34.52
C GLY A 409 -9.86 2.95 -33.31
N ASP A 410 -10.01 1.69 -33.54
CA ASP A 410 -10.35 0.62 -32.66
C ASP A 410 -9.48 0.61 -31.39
N LEU A 411 -9.85 1.35 -30.35
CA LEU A 411 -9.26 1.35 -29.00
C LEU A 411 -10.17 0.71 -27.97
N MET A 412 -11.22 0.02 -28.43
CA MET A 412 -12.13 -0.77 -27.61
C MET A 412 -12.19 -2.21 -28.13
N GLY A 413 -11.03 -2.86 -28.18
CA GLY A 413 -10.91 -4.30 -28.39
C GLY A 413 -11.34 -5.09 -27.16
N GLY A 414 -12.58 -5.00 -26.80
CA GLY A 414 -13.23 -5.74 -25.73
C GLY A 414 -14.68 -5.36 -25.68
N ARG A 415 -15.48 -5.86 -26.60
CA ARG A 415 -16.94 -5.89 -26.43
C ARG A 415 -17.23 -6.72 -25.18
N TYR A 416 -17.37 -6.04 -24.05
CA TYR A 416 -18.13 -6.63 -22.96
C TYR A 416 -19.57 -6.76 -23.47
N ASP A 417 -19.97 -8.00 -23.71
CA ASP A 417 -21.32 -8.32 -24.12
C ASP A 417 -22.27 -8.02 -22.95
N LEU A 418 -22.84 -6.81 -22.96
CA LEU A 418 -23.85 -6.38 -21.99
C LEU A 418 -25.08 -7.30 -21.99
N VAL A 419 -25.27 -8.12 -23.05
CA VAL A 419 -26.31 -9.12 -23.12
C VAL A 419 -26.03 -10.28 -22.17
N GLY A 420 -24.78 -10.70 -22.00
CA GLY A 420 -24.39 -11.73 -21.03
C GLY A 420 -24.65 -11.32 -19.59
N TYR A 421 -24.42 -10.05 -19.25
CA TYR A 421 -24.67 -9.54 -17.90
C TYR A 421 -26.16 -9.45 -17.55
N ARG A 422 -27.03 -9.11 -18.51
CA ARG A 422 -28.49 -9.16 -18.33
C ARG A 422 -29.01 -10.59 -18.18
N ALA A 423 -28.44 -11.55 -18.89
CA ALA A 423 -28.81 -12.97 -18.76
C ALA A 423 -28.43 -13.55 -17.39
N ALA A 424 -27.27 -13.18 -16.85
CA ALA A 424 -26.84 -13.61 -15.50
C ALA A 424 -27.74 -13.06 -14.38
N LEU A 425 -28.18 -11.81 -14.49
CA LEU A 425 -29.11 -11.20 -13.51
C LEU A 425 -30.52 -11.81 -13.57
N VAL A 426 -31.00 -12.18 -14.76
CA VAL A 426 -32.32 -12.84 -14.94
C VAL A 426 -32.29 -14.28 -14.41
N ASN A 427 -31.18 -15.00 -14.56
CA ASN A 427 -31.04 -16.35 -14.00
C ASN A 427 -30.93 -16.38 -12.47
N GLN A 428 -30.33 -15.36 -11.84
CA GLN A 428 -30.34 -15.24 -10.37
C GLN A 428 -31.74 -14.99 -9.80
N LYS A 429 -32.63 -14.29 -10.51
CA LYS A 429 -34.03 -14.12 -10.07
C LYS A 429 -34.86 -15.39 -10.22
N ARG A 430 -34.55 -16.26 -11.17
CA ARG A 430 -35.28 -17.56 -11.34
C ARG A 430 -34.86 -18.64 -10.35
N GLY A 431 -33.69 -18.52 -9.71
CA GLY A 431 -33.19 -19.49 -8.71
C GLY A 431 -33.69 -19.29 -7.28
N ARG A 432 -34.54 -18.28 -7.00
CA ARG A 432 -35.06 -18.01 -5.66
C ARG A 432 -36.56 -18.32 -5.45
N GLU A 433 -37.27 -18.81 -6.45
CA GLU A 433 -38.68 -19.18 -6.33
C GLU A 433 -38.88 -20.71 -6.17
N GLY A 434 -38.03 -21.40 -5.52
CA GLY A 434 -38.21 -22.82 -5.27
C GLY A 434 -37.46 -23.31 -4.04
N LEU A 435 -37.87 -22.85 -2.86
CA LEU A 435 -37.71 -23.59 -1.59
C LEU A 435 -38.55 -22.85 -0.53
N ILE A 436 -39.71 -23.39 -0.30
CA ILE A 436 -40.46 -23.26 0.94
C ILE A 436 -39.79 -24.11 1.99
#